data_ebbded2389601d0d37d91a0785226f9b
#
_entry.id   ebbded2389601d0d37d91a0785226f9b
#
_cell.length_a   1.000
_cell.length_b   1.000
_cell.length_c   1.000
_cell.angle_alpha   90.00
_cell.angle_beta   90.00
_cell.angle_gamma   90.00
#
_symmetry.space_group_name_H-M   'P 1'
#
loop_
_entity.id
_entity.type
_entity.pdbx_description
1 polymer ?
#
loop_
_entity_poly.entity_id
_entity_poly.type
_entity_poly.pdbx_seq_one_letter_code
_entity_poly.pdbx_strand_id
1 'polypeptide(L)'
;VDVSVSPGSRQVLAELMRSGAAEDFISAGARLLECACGPCIGMGFSPSSGGVSLRTFNRNFEGRSGTKDAKVCLCSPETAAASALAGYIFDPRKLDVSLAVKMPETLHTDDSGILPPASAEESKNVEILRGPNIKPFPVNTPVPDKMTVKVSLKTGDNITTDHIMPAGAKILPFRSNIPYMSQ
;
A
#
# COMPACT_ATOMS: atom_id res chain seq x y z
N VAL A 1 14.39 -6.18 -17.20
CA VAL A 1 13.30 -5.52 -16.46
C VAL A 1 13.23 -6.12 -15.06
N ASP A 2 13.24 -5.26 -14.03
CA ASP A 2 13.05 -5.72 -12.66
C ASP A 2 11.54 -5.82 -12.39
N VAL A 3 11.10 -6.97 -11.91
CA VAL A 3 9.71 -7.24 -11.56
C VAL A 3 9.61 -7.53 -10.07
N SER A 4 8.59 -6.97 -9.43
CA SER A 4 8.23 -7.33 -8.07
C SER A 4 6.72 -7.55 -7.96
N VAL A 5 6.34 -8.52 -7.16
CA VAL A 5 4.95 -8.87 -6.88
C VAL A 5 4.71 -8.74 -5.37
N SER A 6 3.77 -7.89 -5.01
CA SER A 6 3.31 -7.73 -3.62
C SER A 6 1.86 -8.20 -3.56
N PRO A 7 1.57 -9.41 -3.04
CA PRO A 7 0.22 -9.92 -2.95
C PRO A 7 -0.65 -9.06 -2.03
N GLY A 8 -1.94 -8.96 -2.33
CA GLY A 8 -2.85 -8.10 -1.58
C GLY A 8 -3.14 -8.56 -0.14
N SER A 9 -2.89 -9.84 0.17
CA SER A 9 -3.01 -10.40 1.52
C SER A 9 -2.23 -11.71 1.66
N ARG A 10 -2.04 -12.17 2.90
CA ARG A 10 -1.43 -13.47 3.18
C ARG A 10 -2.24 -14.63 2.57
N GLN A 11 -3.56 -14.52 2.53
CA GLN A 11 -4.43 -15.52 1.90
C GLN A 11 -4.20 -15.57 0.39
N VAL A 12 -4.09 -14.42 -0.28
CA VAL A 12 -3.73 -14.34 -1.70
C VAL A 12 -2.35 -14.96 -1.95
N LEU A 13 -1.36 -14.66 -1.11
CA LEU A 13 -0.04 -15.28 -1.22
C LEU A 13 -0.12 -16.81 -1.07
N ALA A 14 -0.91 -17.30 -0.12
CA ALA A 14 -1.11 -18.75 0.06
C ALA A 14 -1.76 -19.40 -1.18
N GLU A 15 -2.71 -18.74 -1.83
CA GLU A 15 -3.29 -19.24 -3.08
C GLU A 15 -2.28 -19.22 -4.23
N LEU A 16 -1.44 -18.20 -4.34
CA LEU A 16 -0.35 -18.17 -5.33
C LEU A 16 0.64 -19.33 -5.12
N MET A 17 0.92 -19.67 -3.85
CA MET A 17 1.78 -20.83 -3.53
C MET A 17 1.11 -22.14 -3.91
N ARG A 18 -0.19 -22.32 -3.58
CA ARG A 18 -0.93 -23.57 -3.88
C ARG A 18 -1.11 -23.79 -5.38
N SER A 19 -1.30 -22.72 -6.14
CA SER A 19 -1.45 -22.80 -7.60
C SER A 19 -0.13 -22.99 -8.35
N GLY A 20 1.03 -22.88 -7.68
CA GLY A 20 2.34 -22.88 -8.31
C GLY A 20 2.77 -21.52 -8.90
N ALA A 21 1.89 -20.54 -8.97
CA ALA A 21 2.20 -19.22 -9.56
C ALA A 21 3.35 -18.49 -8.85
N ALA A 22 3.53 -18.71 -7.54
CA ALA A 22 4.65 -18.17 -6.80
C ALA A 22 6.00 -18.71 -7.29
N GLU A 23 6.06 -20.01 -7.62
CA GLU A 23 7.24 -20.65 -8.20
C GLU A 23 7.54 -20.08 -9.59
N ASP A 24 6.50 -19.89 -10.42
CA ASP A 24 6.63 -19.31 -11.76
C ASP A 24 7.21 -17.89 -11.70
N PHE A 25 6.73 -17.05 -10.78
CA PHE A 25 7.27 -15.70 -10.58
C PHE A 25 8.75 -15.73 -10.18
N ILE A 26 9.12 -16.59 -9.23
CA ILE A 26 10.52 -16.72 -8.78
C ILE A 26 11.41 -17.22 -9.91
N SER A 27 10.94 -18.23 -10.66
CA SER A 27 11.68 -18.81 -11.80
C SER A 27 11.87 -17.79 -12.93
N ALA A 28 10.90 -16.89 -13.12
CA ALA A 28 11.00 -15.76 -14.04
C ALA A 28 11.91 -14.60 -13.54
N GLY A 29 12.48 -14.73 -12.34
CA GLY A 29 13.32 -13.71 -11.74
C GLY A 29 12.59 -12.56 -11.05
N ALA A 30 11.28 -12.68 -10.85
CA ALA A 30 10.51 -11.70 -10.10
C ALA A 30 10.76 -11.84 -8.58
N ARG A 31 10.70 -10.73 -7.87
CA ARG A 31 10.80 -10.70 -6.41
C ARG A 31 9.40 -10.77 -5.80
N LEU A 32 9.17 -11.74 -4.93
CA LEU A 32 8.00 -11.74 -4.07
C LEU A 32 8.28 -10.86 -2.84
N LEU A 33 7.42 -9.90 -2.61
CA LEU A 33 7.51 -8.95 -1.50
C LEU A 33 6.42 -9.26 -0.48
N GLU A 34 6.56 -8.67 0.69
CA GLU A 34 5.56 -8.78 1.74
C GLU A 34 4.18 -8.24 1.34
N CYS A 35 3.13 -8.80 1.93
CA CYS A 35 1.74 -8.36 1.75
C CYS A 35 1.50 -7.03 2.48
N ALA A 36 2.18 -5.98 2.07
CA ALA A 36 2.18 -4.67 2.71
C ALA A 36 2.28 -3.53 1.69
N CYS A 37 1.98 -2.33 2.13
CA CYS A 37 2.02 -1.12 1.29
C CYS A 37 3.45 -0.53 1.11
N GLY A 38 4.50 -1.26 1.47
CA GLY A 38 5.90 -0.79 1.40
C GLY A 38 6.33 -0.29 0.03
N PRO A 39 6.21 -1.10 -1.05
CA PRO A 39 6.65 -0.71 -2.38
C PRO A 39 5.93 0.51 -2.95
N CYS A 40 4.71 0.79 -2.52
CA CYS A 40 3.95 1.98 -2.92
C CYS A 40 4.68 3.30 -2.59
N ILE A 41 5.46 3.30 -1.51
CA ILE A 41 6.27 4.44 -1.05
C ILE A 41 7.77 4.20 -1.26
N GLY A 42 8.15 3.21 -2.04
CA GLY A 42 9.52 2.88 -2.35
C GLY A 42 10.25 2.00 -1.33
N MET A 43 9.57 1.54 -0.28
CA MET A 43 10.17 0.61 0.68
C MET A 43 10.28 -0.78 0.07
N GLY A 44 11.50 -1.29 -0.04
CA GLY A 44 11.81 -2.60 -0.61
C GLY A 44 11.88 -2.64 -2.14
N PHE A 45 11.30 -1.66 -2.86
CA PHE A 45 11.38 -1.58 -4.32
C PHE A 45 11.19 -0.14 -4.82
N SER A 46 12.27 0.64 -4.78
CA SER A 46 12.33 1.98 -5.39
C SER A 46 12.79 1.91 -6.84
N PRO A 47 12.26 2.74 -7.74
CA PRO A 47 12.82 2.88 -9.08
C PRO A 47 14.20 3.54 -9.03
N SER A 48 15.04 3.26 -10.02
CA SER A 48 16.31 3.98 -10.20
C SER A 48 16.08 5.45 -10.57
N SER A 49 17.09 6.28 -10.31
CA SER A 49 17.07 7.70 -10.72
C SER A 49 16.87 7.82 -12.24
N GLY A 50 15.94 8.69 -12.65
CA GLY A 50 15.53 8.85 -14.05
C GLY A 50 14.83 7.63 -14.67
N GLY A 51 14.70 6.53 -13.95
CA GLY A 51 14.10 5.28 -14.42
C GLY A 51 12.58 5.38 -14.63
N VAL A 52 12.04 4.49 -15.46
CA VAL A 52 10.60 4.32 -15.67
C VAL A 52 10.10 3.16 -14.85
N SER A 53 9.00 3.33 -14.13
CA SER A 53 8.40 2.30 -13.31
C SER A 53 6.89 2.23 -13.53
N LEU A 54 6.38 1.04 -13.85
CA LEU A 54 4.95 0.76 -13.90
C LEU A 54 4.49 0.24 -12.54
N ARG A 55 3.37 0.75 -12.05
CA ARG A 55 2.80 0.39 -10.74
C ARG A 55 1.31 0.11 -10.86
N THR A 56 0.85 -0.94 -10.21
CA THR A 56 -0.57 -1.29 -10.12
C THR A 56 -1.22 -0.78 -8.82
N PHE A 57 -0.52 0.07 -8.09
CA PHE A 57 -1.04 0.78 -6.92
C PHE A 57 -2.02 1.88 -7.34
N ASN A 58 -2.76 2.40 -6.39
CA ASN A 58 -3.84 3.37 -6.66
C ASN A 58 -3.44 4.83 -6.41
N ARG A 59 -2.14 5.11 -6.14
CA ARG A 59 -1.68 6.46 -5.79
C ARG A 59 -0.32 6.77 -6.40
N ASN A 60 -0.20 7.94 -7.00
CA ASN A 60 1.05 8.42 -7.58
C ASN A 60 1.15 9.95 -7.48
N PHE A 61 2.34 10.43 -7.20
CA PHE A 61 2.80 11.81 -7.35
C PHE A 61 4.33 11.82 -7.41
N GLU A 62 4.94 12.96 -7.76
CA GLU A 62 6.40 13.08 -7.88
C GLU A 62 7.11 12.67 -6.57
N GLY A 63 8.05 11.73 -6.67
CA GLY A 63 8.79 11.20 -5.52
C GLY A 63 8.02 10.18 -4.65
N ARG A 64 6.76 9.86 -4.98
CA ARG A 64 5.95 8.92 -4.19
C ARG A 64 6.62 7.57 -3.94
N SER A 65 7.26 7.02 -4.96
CA SER A 65 7.88 5.68 -4.88
C SER A 65 9.35 5.71 -4.41
N GLY A 66 9.77 6.76 -3.71
CA GLY A 66 11.07 6.85 -3.04
C GLY A 66 12.14 7.57 -3.84
N THR A 67 12.03 7.66 -5.16
CA THR A 67 12.99 8.33 -6.05
C THR A 67 12.33 9.53 -6.71
N LYS A 68 12.89 10.73 -6.46
CA LYS A 68 12.24 12.00 -6.82
C LYS A 68 12.09 12.19 -8.33
N ASP A 69 13.09 11.82 -9.10
CA ASP A 69 13.19 12.04 -10.55
C ASP A 69 12.77 10.84 -11.39
N ALA A 70 12.29 9.77 -10.76
CA ALA A 70 11.78 8.60 -11.47
C ALA A 70 10.42 8.88 -12.11
N LYS A 71 10.22 8.33 -13.30
CA LYS A 71 8.96 8.42 -14.06
C LYS A 71 8.04 7.26 -13.68
N VAL A 72 7.19 7.47 -12.69
CA VAL A 72 6.26 6.45 -12.19
C VAL A 72 4.91 6.60 -12.90
N CYS A 73 4.43 5.51 -13.50
CA CYS A 73 3.14 5.44 -14.18
C CYS A 73 2.24 4.42 -13.48
N LEU A 74 0.98 4.77 -13.28
CA LEU A 74 -0.03 3.82 -12.83
C LEU A 74 -0.62 3.09 -14.03
N CYS A 75 -0.85 1.80 -13.89
CA CYS A 75 -1.43 0.97 -14.92
C CYS A 75 -2.24 -0.19 -14.32
N SER A 76 -2.98 -0.90 -15.16
CA SER A 76 -3.66 -2.13 -14.75
C SER A 76 -2.66 -3.28 -14.56
N PRO A 77 -3.00 -4.33 -13.78
CA PRO A 77 -2.20 -5.53 -13.67
C PRO A 77 -1.87 -6.18 -15.02
N GLU A 78 -2.83 -6.18 -15.96
CA GLU A 78 -2.65 -6.73 -17.31
C GLU A 78 -1.60 -5.95 -18.09
N THR A 79 -1.62 -4.62 -18.00
CA THR A 79 -0.61 -3.76 -18.64
C THR A 79 0.77 -3.99 -18.02
N ALA A 80 0.85 -4.13 -16.70
CA ALA A 80 2.11 -4.42 -16.03
C ALA A 80 2.68 -5.77 -16.44
N ALA A 81 1.86 -6.82 -16.46
CA ALA A 81 2.26 -8.16 -16.86
C ALA A 81 2.71 -8.21 -18.33
N ALA A 82 1.92 -7.64 -19.25
CA ALA A 82 2.27 -7.56 -20.64
C ALA A 82 3.58 -6.81 -20.90
N SER A 83 3.79 -5.71 -20.17
CA SER A 83 5.02 -4.93 -20.26
C SER A 83 6.23 -5.65 -19.66
N ALA A 84 6.04 -6.45 -18.63
CA ALA A 84 7.10 -7.29 -18.05
C ALA A 84 7.57 -8.35 -19.06
N LEU A 85 6.63 -8.99 -19.77
CA LEU A 85 6.93 -9.96 -20.82
C LEU A 85 7.62 -9.32 -22.04
N ALA A 86 7.15 -8.14 -22.45
CA ALA A 86 7.71 -7.43 -23.60
C ALA A 86 9.05 -6.73 -23.31
N GLY A 87 9.34 -6.40 -22.06
CA GLY A 87 10.52 -5.61 -21.68
C GLY A 87 10.39 -4.10 -21.86
N TYR A 88 9.24 -3.61 -22.31
CA TYR A 88 8.89 -2.19 -22.48
C TYR A 88 7.40 -1.97 -22.24
N ILE A 89 6.95 -0.73 -22.16
CA ILE A 89 5.50 -0.42 -21.98
C ILE A 89 4.71 -0.96 -23.17
N PHE A 90 3.85 -1.92 -22.90
CA PHE A 90 3.13 -2.68 -23.92
C PHE A 90 1.61 -2.66 -23.69
N ASP A 91 0.85 -2.58 -24.79
CA ASP A 91 -0.60 -2.65 -24.77
C ASP A 91 -1.05 -4.12 -24.63
N PRO A 92 -1.68 -4.52 -23.50
CA PRO A 92 -2.08 -5.91 -23.26
C PRO A 92 -3.08 -6.45 -24.29
N ARG A 93 -3.84 -5.59 -24.97
CA ARG A 93 -4.78 -5.98 -26.01
C ARG A 93 -4.11 -6.52 -27.28
N LYS A 94 -2.80 -6.33 -27.41
CA LYS A 94 -1.97 -6.85 -28.52
C LYS A 94 -1.34 -8.20 -28.20
N LEU A 95 -1.54 -8.74 -27.00
CA LEU A 95 -1.13 -10.10 -26.68
C LEU A 95 -2.09 -11.09 -27.34
N ASP A 96 -1.52 -12.09 -27.99
CA ASP A 96 -2.30 -13.21 -28.57
C ASP A 96 -2.58 -14.28 -27.51
N VAL A 97 -3.11 -13.84 -26.38
CA VAL A 97 -3.48 -14.71 -25.24
C VAL A 97 -4.82 -14.26 -24.66
N SER A 98 -5.63 -15.21 -24.28
CA SER A 98 -6.85 -14.91 -23.51
C SER A 98 -6.46 -14.58 -22.07
N LEU A 99 -6.74 -13.36 -21.64
CA LEU A 99 -6.58 -12.91 -20.26
C LEU A 99 -7.81 -13.23 -19.39
N ALA A 100 -8.57 -14.25 -19.73
CA ALA A 100 -9.75 -14.65 -18.96
C ALA A 100 -9.33 -15.13 -17.57
N VAL A 101 -9.63 -14.32 -16.56
CA VAL A 101 -9.44 -14.70 -15.16
C VAL A 101 -10.56 -15.66 -14.76
N LYS A 102 -10.19 -16.86 -14.33
CA LYS A 102 -11.13 -17.82 -13.73
C LYS A 102 -11.04 -17.70 -12.23
N MET A 103 -12.18 -17.43 -11.60
CA MET A 103 -12.27 -17.52 -10.15
C MET A 103 -12.13 -19.00 -9.74
N PRO A 104 -11.35 -19.32 -8.70
CA PRO A 104 -11.30 -20.67 -8.17
C PRO A 104 -12.67 -21.06 -7.60
N GLU A 105 -13.06 -22.33 -7.76
CA GLU A 105 -14.33 -22.84 -7.22
C GLU A 105 -14.35 -22.79 -5.69
N THR A 106 -13.21 -22.95 -5.06
CA THR A 106 -13.07 -22.89 -3.61
C THR A 106 -11.92 -21.99 -3.22
N LEU A 107 -12.20 -21.03 -2.34
CA LEU A 107 -11.18 -20.19 -1.69
C LEU A 107 -10.81 -20.81 -0.35
N HIS A 108 -9.53 -21.05 -0.15
CA HIS A 108 -9.01 -21.53 1.14
C HIS A 108 -8.78 -20.33 2.05
N THR A 109 -9.66 -20.12 3.00
CA THR A 109 -9.51 -19.09 4.03
C THR A 109 -8.77 -19.67 5.23
N ASP A 110 -7.82 -18.90 5.77
CA ASP A 110 -7.09 -19.22 6.99
C ASP A 110 -7.10 -18.00 7.91
N ASP A 111 -7.90 -18.10 8.94
CA ASP A 111 -8.08 -17.03 9.94
C ASP A 111 -7.18 -17.22 11.18
N SER A 112 -6.27 -18.21 11.17
CA SER A 112 -5.39 -18.53 12.30
C SER A 112 -4.47 -17.36 12.71
N GLY A 113 -4.22 -16.42 11.79
CA GLY A 113 -3.45 -15.20 12.05
C GLY A 113 -4.28 -14.04 12.58
N ILE A 114 -5.60 -14.17 12.72
CA ILE A 114 -6.49 -13.13 13.24
C ILE A 114 -6.61 -13.33 14.75
N LEU A 115 -6.10 -12.35 15.51
CA LEU A 115 -6.28 -12.34 16.96
C LEU A 115 -7.68 -11.79 17.27
N PRO A 116 -8.57 -12.60 17.88
CA PRO A 116 -9.88 -12.11 18.30
C PRO A 116 -9.73 -11.07 19.43
N PRO A 117 -10.70 -10.17 19.60
CA PRO A 117 -10.69 -9.26 20.73
C PRO A 117 -10.79 -10.05 22.04
N ALA A 118 -10.17 -9.51 23.09
CA ALA A 118 -10.33 -10.05 24.43
C ALA A 118 -11.81 -10.05 24.86
N SER A 119 -12.20 -10.99 25.70
CA SER A 119 -13.54 -11.00 26.28
C SER A 119 -13.82 -9.71 27.08
N ALA A 120 -15.08 -9.40 27.34
CA ALA A 120 -15.48 -8.21 28.10
C ALA A 120 -14.84 -8.17 29.52
N GLU A 121 -14.59 -9.33 30.14
CA GLU A 121 -13.91 -9.41 31.43
C GLU A 121 -12.40 -9.23 31.32
N GLU A 122 -11.76 -9.92 30.38
CA GLU A 122 -10.31 -9.81 30.17
C GLU A 122 -9.91 -8.40 29.73
N SER A 123 -10.74 -7.74 28.90
CA SER A 123 -10.45 -6.39 28.38
C SER A 123 -10.30 -5.33 29.48
N LYS A 124 -10.91 -5.53 30.63
CA LYS A 124 -10.80 -4.62 31.79
C LYS A 124 -9.36 -4.58 32.36
N ASN A 125 -8.60 -5.66 32.18
CA ASN A 125 -7.27 -5.83 32.73
C ASN A 125 -6.16 -5.73 31.67
N VAL A 126 -6.51 -5.39 30.42
CA VAL A 126 -5.51 -5.26 29.35
C VAL A 126 -4.70 -3.99 29.55
N GLU A 127 -3.40 -4.16 29.76
CA GLU A 127 -2.44 -3.07 29.78
C GLU A 127 -2.05 -2.68 28.35
N ILE A 128 -2.19 -1.40 28.03
CA ILE A 128 -1.76 -0.87 26.73
C ILE A 128 -0.28 -0.50 26.80
N LEU A 129 0.56 -1.36 26.26
CA LEU A 129 2.00 -1.13 26.16
C LEU A 129 2.30 -0.22 24.97
N ARG A 130 2.92 0.93 25.24
CA ARG A 130 3.34 1.87 24.19
C ARG A 130 4.86 1.92 24.12
N GLY A 131 5.39 1.94 22.90
CA GLY A 131 6.82 2.18 22.69
C GLY A 131 7.22 3.61 23.12
N PRO A 132 8.52 3.87 23.35
CA PRO A 132 9.00 5.15 23.91
C PRO A 132 8.71 6.36 23.02
N ASN A 133 8.52 6.13 21.72
CA ASN A 133 8.24 7.18 20.73
C ASN A 133 6.74 7.45 20.53
N ILE A 134 5.87 6.66 21.15
CA ILE A 134 4.42 6.82 21.03
C ILE A 134 3.93 7.64 22.23
N LYS A 135 3.57 8.88 21.96
CA LYS A 135 2.98 9.76 22.97
C LYS A 135 1.49 9.44 23.16
N PRO A 136 0.94 9.64 24.36
CA PRO A 136 -0.50 9.53 24.57
C PRO A 136 -1.27 10.40 23.57
N PHE A 137 -2.35 9.85 23.02
CA PHE A 137 -3.22 10.62 22.13
C PHE A 137 -3.94 11.71 22.94
N PRO A 138 -4.00 12.96 22.43
CA PRO A 138 -4.74 14.02 23.10
C PRO A 138 -6.23 13.68 23.15
N VAL A 139 -6.80 13.76 24.33
CA VAL A 139 -8.25 13.53 24.53
C VAL A 139 -8.96 14.88 24.39
N ASN A 140 -9.78 14.99 23.36
CA ASN A 140 -10.64 16.16 23.16
C ASN A 140 -11.97 16.00 23.88
N THR A 141 -12.68 17.12 24.05
CA THR A 141 -14.06 17.11 24.51
C THR A 141 -14.98 16.46 23.46
N PRO A 142 -16.08 15.81 23.87
CA PRO A 142 -17.08 15.31 22.94
C PRO A 142 -17.59 16.42 22.02
N VAL A 143 -17.91 16.03 20.77
CA VAL A 143 -18.49 16.98 19.81
C VAL A 143 -19.84 17.46 20.34
N PRO A 144 -20.09 18.76 20.51
CA PRO A 144 -21.37 19.28 20.99
C PRO A 144 -22.45 19.17 19.89
N ASP A 145 -23.73 19.11 20.29
CA ASP A 145 -24.88 19.07 19.36
C ASP A 145 -24.92 20.29 18.43
N LYS A 146 -24.44 21.42 18.92
CA LYS A 146 -24.35 22.68 18.15
C LYS A 146 -23.01 23.35 18.40
N MET A 147 -22.37 23.80 17.31
CA MET A 147 -21.15 24.62 17.40
C MET A 147 -21.20 25.78 16.40
N THR A 148 -20.67 26.92 16.83
CA THR A 148 -20.41 28.04 15.94
C THR A 148 -18.91 28.06 15.64
N VAL A 149 -18.54 27.97 14.36
CA VAL A 149 -17.14 27.93 13.93
C VAL A 149 -16.86 29.02 12.91
N LYS A 150 -15.62 29.46 12.87
CA LYS A 150 -15.12 30.40 11.85
C LYS A 150 -14.38 29.59 10.80
N VAL A 151 -14.71 29.80 9.53
CA VAL A 151 -13.97 29.19 8.42
C VAL A 151 -12.57 29.80 8.37
N SER A 152 -11.56 28.97 8.60
CA SER A 152 -10.15 29.39 8.56
C SER A 152 -9.51 29.18 7.19
N LEU A 153 -9.97 28.18 6.44
CA LEU A 153 -9.48 27.82 5.13
C LEU A 153 -10.62 27.32 4.25
N LYS A 154 -10.68 27.80 3.02
CA LYS A 154 -11.54 27.27 1.96
C LYS A 154 -10.66 26.70 0.86
N THR A 155 -10.74 25.38 0.64
CA THR A 155 -9.98 24.70 -0.40
C THR A 155 -10.80 24.59 -1.69
N GLY A 156 -10.11 24.29 -2.81
CA GLY A 156 -10.73 23.89 -4.06
C GLY A 156 -11.06 22.38 -4.07
N ASP A 157 -11.34 21.87 -5.27
CA ASP A 157 -11.64 20.46 -5.49
C ASP A 157 -10.38 19.60 -5.46
N ASN A 158 -10.59 18.27 -5.41
CA ASN A 158 -9.52 17.25 -5.49
C ASN A 158 -8.47 17.31 -4.37
N ILE A 159 -8.85 17.78 -3.19
CA ILE A 159 -7.98 17.71 -2.00
C ILE A 159 -7.91 16.29 -1.50
N THR A 160 -6.67 15.79 -1.38
CA THR A 160 -6.39 14.45 -0.87
C THR A 160 -5.70 14.52 0.49
N THR A 161 -5.59 13.37 1.16
CA THR A 161 -4.82 13.25 2.41
C THR A 161 -3.35 13.67 2.25
N ASP A 162 -2.77 13.57 1.04
CA ASP A 162 -1.40 14.01 0.79
C ASP A 162 -1.23 15.54 0.83
N HIS A 163 -2.30 16.30 0.61
CA HIS A 163 -2.30 17.75 0.81
C HIS A 163 -2.29 18.13 2.29
N ILE A 164 -2.89 17.26 3.14
CA ILE A 164 -2.95 17.47 4.58
C ILE A 164 -1.65 16.98 5.23
N MET A 165 -1.25 15.75 4.89
CA MET A 165 -0.05 15.10 5.42
C MET A 165 0.58 14.22 4.33
N PRO A 166 1.58 14.74 3.60
CA PRO A 166 2.26 13.97 2.56
C PRO A 166 2.88 12.69 3.09
N ALA A 167 2.72 11.59 2.36
CA ALA A 167 3.31 10.30 2.71
C ALA A 167 4.56 10.01 1.86
N GLY A 168 5.53 10.91 1.89
CA GLY A 168 6.81 10.76 1.21
C GLY A 168 7.97 10.47 2.18
N ALA A 169 9.14 10.14 1.64
CA ALA A 169 10.34 9.80 2.41
C ALA A 169 10.74 10.88 3.43
N LYS A 170 10.44 12.14 3.15
CA LYS A 170 10.73 13.26 4.04
C LYS A 170 9.93 13.22 5.35
N ILE A 171 8.70 12.74 5.30
CA ILE A 171 7.75 12.80 6.41
C ILE A 171 7.61 11.45 7.14
N LEU A 172 7.82 10.35 6.41
CA LEU A 172 7.69 9.00 6.97
C LEU A 172 8.42 8.75 8.29
N PRO A 173 9.67 9.22 8.48
CA PRO A 173 10.39 9.01 9.75
C PRO A 173 9.73 9.67 10.96
N PHE A 174 8.87 10.66 10.73
CA PHE A 174 8.24 11.46 11.79
C PHE A 174 6.76 11.14 12.01
N ARG A 175 6.18 10.20 11.26
CA ARG A 175 4.73 9.93 11.25
C ARG A 175 4.11 9.64 12.62
N SER A 176 4.85 9.02 13.52
CA SER A 176 4.41 8.74 14.90
C SER A 176 4.70 9.88 15.88
N ASN A 177 5.35 10.96 15.45
CA ASN A 177 5.63 12.13 16.26
C ASN A 177 4.59 13.23 15.99
N ILE A 178 3.40 13.09 16.56
CA ILE A 178 2.28 14.01 16.37
C ILE A 178 2.65 15.47 16.66
N PRO A 179 3.36 15.81 17.76
CA PRO A 179 3.76 17.19 18.03
C PRO A 179 4.64 17.82 16.94
N TYR A 180 5.50 17.03 16.31
CA TYR A 180 6.33 17.49 15.21
C TYR A 180 5.51 17.63 13.92
N MET A 181 4.59 16.69 13.68
CA MET A 181 3.76 16.68 12.47
C MET A 181 2.69 17.78 12.45
N SER A 182 2.33 18.34 13.60
CA SER A 182 1.31 19.39 13.74
C SER A 182 1.86 20.81 13.57
N GLN A 183 3.14 20.98 13.36
CA GLN A 183 3.82 22.27 13.11
C GLN A 183 3.94 22.56 11.61
#